data_b8423957a86ba6abbf4638052f64dd88
#
_entry.id   b8423957a86ba6abbf4638052f64dd88
#
_cell.length_a   1.000
_cell.length_b   1.000
_cell.length_c   1.000
_cell.angle_alpha   90.00
_cell.angle_beta   90.00
_cell.angle_gamma   90.00
#
_symmetry.space_group_name_H-M   'P 1'
#
loop_
_entity.id
_entity.type
_entity.pdbx_description
1 polymer ?
#
loop_
_entity_poly.entity_id
_entity_poly.type
_entity_poly.pdbx_seq_one_letter_code
_entity_poly.pdbx_strand_id
1 'polypeptide(L)'
;MDVIQGRKMYELAKEAEKKGLCVVCGNQRRYDNRYQDLVKRMQDGEIGELLAGQCYWNNGGYIGGSAEGGPWGGGKEGTEDTLEYQIRNWWSFIWVSGDHIVEQHVHNIDVLMWAFGDDRLPIEVTTALGGRSTDLPCPRFGDRFSHFAIDFDMGNGLRMESYCHQDPNTSPNVSERIVGSKGIFQGLRLTDLKGKTIYAPAKLELDPYIAEHKYLLSAIRSGKRVNELKNLMNSNMAAIAGRMSAFSGKRFKYEWMVKKSTEDIVPKNVDLMGKTQDLSLKNPVSVPVPGKYKLV
;
A
#
# COMPACT_ATOMS: atom_id res chain seq x y z
N MET A 1 -1.21 3.59 9.08
CA MET A 1 0.24 3.74 9.31
C MET A 1 0.71 5.08 8.76
N ASP A 2 1.66 5.73 9.42
CA ASP A 2 2.28 6.99 9.05
C ASP A 2 3.82 6.88 9.00
N VAL A 3 4.49 8.00 8.75
CA VAL A 3 5.96 8.04 8.60
C VAL A 3 6.68 7.68 9.91
N ILE A 4 6.16 8.14 11.06
CA ILE A 4 6.77 7.85 12.37
C ILE A 4 6.69 6.35 12.67
N GLN A 5 5.51 5.76 12.47
CA GLN A 5 5.32 4.32 12.62
C GLN A 5 6.19 3.53 11.64
N GLY A 6 6.28 3.99 10.39
CA GLY A 6 7.14 3.35 9.37
C GLY A 6 8.61 3.31 9.77
N ARG A 7 9.16 4.42 10.29
CA ARG A 7 10.53 4.45 10.81
C ARG A 7 10.72 3.46 11.97
N LYS A 8 9.76 3.40 12.87
CA LYS A 8 9.81 2.44 13.99
C LYS A 8 9.83 1.00 13.50
N MET A 9 9.09 0.69 12.45
CA MET A 9 9.09 -0.65 11.85
C MET A 9 10.45 -1.02 11.23
N TYR A 10 11.18 -0.08 10.62
CA TYR A 10 12.55 -0.35 10.17
C TYR A 10 13.52 -0.66 11.33
N GLU A 11 13.35 0.01 12.47
CA GLU A 11 14.14 -0.30 13.67
C GLU A 11 13.80 -1.70 14.19
N LEU A 12 12.52 -2.04 14.27
CA LEU A 12 12.04 -3.35 14.67
C LEU A 12 12.48 -4.47 13.72
N ALA A 13 12.59 -4.20 12.41
CA ALA A 13 13.15 -5.14 11.45
C ALA A 13 14.59 -5.51 11.81
N LYS A 14 15.42 -4.52 12.12
CA LYS A 14 16.82 -4.73 12.56
C LYS A 14 16.89 -5.47 13.92
N GLU A 15 15.98 -5.16 14.81
CA GLU A 15 15.92 -5.84 16.13
C GLU A 15 15.51 -7.30 15.97
N ALA A 16 14.50 -7.59 15.14
CA ALA A 16 14.08 -8.95 14.83
C ALA A 16 15.21 -9.78 14.21
N GLU A 17 15.98 -9.18 13.28
CA GLU A 17 17.14 -9.81 12.67
C GLU A 17 18.21 -10.15 13.73
N LYS A 18 18.57 -9.19 14.60
CA LYS A 18 19.54 -9.41 15.69
C LYS A 18 19.11 -10.51 16.65
N LYS A 19 17.81 -10.62 16.94
CA LYS A 19 17.23 -11.65 17.79
C LYS A 19 17.02 -12.98 17.08
N GLY A 20 17.27 -13.06 15.78
CA GLY A 20 17.05 -14.26 14.97
C GLY A 20 15.59 -14.67 14.86
N LEU A 21 14.67 -13.71 14.91
CA LEU A 21 13.24 -13.96 14.77
C LEU A 21 12.85 -14.16 13.31
N CYS A 22 11.83 -14.97 13.07
CA CYS A 22 11.20 -15.08 11.77
C CYS A 22 10.06 -14.05 11.68
N VAL A 23 10.10 -13.22 10.63
CA VAL A 23 9.04 -12.26 10.30
C VAL A 23 8.67 -12.47 8.84
N VAL A 24 7.45 -12.92 8.59
CA VAL A 24 6.84 -13.08 7.28
C VAL A 24 5.68 -12.09 7.18
N CYS A 25 5.52 -11.46 6.03
CA CYS A 25 4.58 -10.39 5.83
C CYS A 25 3.51 -10.78 4.82
N GLY A 26 2.27 -10.29 5.01
CA GLY A 26 1.07 -10.62 4.24
C GLY A 26 1.02 -10.05 2.82
N ASN A 27 2.17 -9.84 2.16
CA ASN A 27 2.24 -9.48 0.75
C ASN A 27 2.10 -10.76 -0.08
N GLN A 28 0.90 -11.32 -0.10
CA GLN A 28 0.61 -12.68 -0.59
C GLN A 28 1.09 -12.95 -2.02
N ARG A 29 1.20 -11.93 -2.89
CA ARG A 29 1.72 -12.12 -4.26
C ARG A 29 3.19 -12.58 -4.29
N ARG A 30 3.95 -12.27 -3.25
CA ARG A 30 5.33 -12.77 -3.08
C ARG A 30 5.39 -14.28 -2.84
N TYR A 31 4.26 -14.93 -2.49
CA TYR A 31 4.12 -16.36 -2.27
C TYR A 31 3.35 -17.08 -3.39
N ASP A 32 2.93 -16.35 -4.42
CA ASP A 32 2.36 -16.91 -5.65
C ASP A 32 3.50 -17.35 -6.56
N ASN A 33 3.61 -18.65 -6.80
CA ASN A 33 4.67 -19.23 -7.65
C ASN A 33 4.72 -18.60 -9.06
N ARG A 34 3.60 -18.12 -9.56
CA ARG A 34 3.52 -17.45 -10.87
C ARG A 34 4.20 -16.09 -10.85
N TYR A 35 3.95 -15.29 -9.81
CA TYR A 35 4.63 -14.00 -9.62
C TYR A 35 6.11 -14.20 -9.33
N GLN A 36 6.48 -15.18 -8.49
CA GLN A 36 7.88 -15.48 -8.18
C GLN A 36 8.69 -15.77 -9.44
N ASP A 37 8.15 -16.62 -10.32
CA ASP A 37 8.80 -16.98 -11.57
C ASP A 37 8.89 -15.78 -12.53
N LEU A 38 7.81 -15.02 -12.71
CA LEU A 38 7.78 -13.85 -13.58
C LEU A 38 8.69 -12.72 -13.10
N VAL A 39 8.70 -12.43 -11.79
CA VAL A 39 9.58 -11.41 -11.22
C VAL A 39 11.05 -11.82 -11.37
N LYS A 40 11.38 -13.08 -11.10
CA LYS A 40 12.73 -13.58 -11.32
C LYS A 40 13.19 -13.39 -12.77
N ARG A 41 12.35 -13.75 -13.75
CA ARG A 41 12.65 -13.60 -15.17
C ARG A 41 12.86 -12.15 -15.58
N MET A 42 12.04 -11.24 -15.04
CA MET A 42 12.22 -9.80 -15.28
C MET A 42 13.54 -9.30 -14.70
N GLN A 43 13.92 -9.73 -13.49
CA GLN A 43 15.19 -9.40 -12.86
C GLN A 43 16.39 -10.03 -13.58
N ASP A 44 16.21 -11.20 -14.17
CA ASP A 44 17.22 -11.86 -15.03
C ASP A 44 17.33 -11.18 -16.42
N GLY A 45 16.50 -10.17 -16.72
CA GLY A 45 16.58 -9.36 -17.94
C GLY A 45 15.84 -9.92 -19.15
N GLU A 46 14.91 -10.85 -18.98
CA GLU A 46 14.17 -11.48 -20.10
C GLU A 46 13.37 -10.46 -20.94
N ILE A 47 12.85 -9.39 -20.30
CA ILE A 47 12.21 -8.27 -21.01
C ILE A 47 13.15 -7.06 -21.20
N GLY A 48 14.45 -7.22 -20.96
CA GLY A 48 15.45 -6.17 -21.06
C GLY A 48 15.48 -5.24 -19.86
N GLU A 49 16.05 -4.04 -20.03
CA GLU A 49 16.07 -2.99 -19.00
C GLU A 49 14.65 -2.53 -18.67
N LEU A 50 14.31 -2.43 -17.39
CA LEU A 50 13.00 -1.97 -16.96
C LEU A 50 12.91 -0.45 -17.10
N LEU A 51 11.87 0.04 -17.79
CA LEU A 51 11.68 1.44 -18.14
C LEU A 51 10.55 2.10 -17.39
N ALA A 52 9.45 1.37 -17.18
CA ALA A 52 8.28 1.86 -16.46
C ALA A 52 7.48 0.71 -15.85
N GLY A 53 6.79 1.00 -14.76
CA GLY A 53 5.78 0.12 -14.18
C GLY A 53 4.52 0.89 -13.82
N GLN A 54 3.39 0.26 -14.07
CA GLN A 54 2.06 0.77 -13.75
C GLN A 54 1.34 -0.25 -12.89
N CYS A 55 0.70 0.20 -11.83
CA CYS A 55 -0.12 -0.67 -11.00
C CYS A 55 -1.48 -0.07 -10.70
N TYR A 56 -2.46 -0.95 -10.58
CA TYR A 56 -3.86 -0.58 -10.49
C TYR A 56 -4.55 -1.35 -9.38
N TRP A 57 -5.31 -0.64 -8.54
CA TRP A 57 -6.32 -1.23 -7.67
C TRP A 57 -7.63 -0.45 -7.83
N ASN A 58 -8.27 -0.65 -8.96
CA ASN A 58 -9.55 -0.02 -9.27
C ASN A 58 -10.67 -0.99 -8.91
N ASN A 59 -11.49 -0.60 -7.95
CA ASN A 59 -12.60 -1.40 -7.47
C ASN A 59 -13.86 -0.54 -7.42
N GLY A 60 -14.99 -1.12 -7.80
CA GLY A 60 -16.30 -0.47 -7.79
C GLY A 60 -16.99 -0.44 -6.42
N GLY A 61 -16.25 -0.67 -5.31
CA GLY A 61 -16.79 -0.65 -3.96
C GLY A 61 -17.08 0.75 -3.43
N TYR A 62 -17.77 0.82 -2.29
CA TYR A 62 -18.03 2.07 -1.59
C TYR A 62 -16.88 2.42 -0.63
N ILE A 63 -16.48 3.67 -0.64
CA ILE A 63 -15.61 4.20 0.40
C ILE A 63 -16.40 4.38 1.68
N GLY A 64 -16.02 3.59 2.71
CA GLY A 64 -16.58 3.71 4.05
C GLY A 64 -18.05 3.33 4.19
N GLY A 65 -18.72 2.91 3.09
CA GLY A 65 -20.12 2.52 3.10
C GLY A 65 -20.33 1.01 2.95
N SER A 66 -21.47 0.53 3.46
CA SER A 66 -21.97 -0.81 3.17
C SER A 66 -22.90 -0.80 1.94
N ALA A 67 -23.20 -1.97 1.41
CA ALA A 67 -24.17 -2.14 0.31
C ALA A 67 -25.58 -1.63 0.69
N GLU A 68 -25.91 -1.64 1.98
CA GLU A 68 -27.17 -1.17 2.53
C GLU A 68 -27.21 0.36 2.77
N GLY A 69 -26.13 1.07 2.38
CA GLY A 69 -26.05 2.53 2.50
C GLY A 69 -25.64 3.07 3.87
N GLY A 70 -25.27 2.20 4.81
CA GLY A 70 -24.71 2.56 6.12
C GLY A 70 -23.17 2.55 6.15
N PRO A 71 -22.55 2.92 7.27
CA PRO A 71 -21.11 2.72 7.51
C PRO A 71 -20.74 1.25 7.42
N TRP A 72 -19.54 0.93 6.92
CA TRP A 72 -19.07 -0.44 6.68
C TRP A 72 -19.14 -1.34 7.93
N GLY A 73 -18.68 -0.86 9.08
CA GLY A 73 -18.72 -1.56 10.38
C GLY A 73 -19.98 -1.29 11.19
N GLY A 74 -20.96 -0.62 10.61
CA GLY A 74 -22.15 -0.17 11.34
C GLY A 74 -21.85 0.93 12.37
N GLY A 75 -22.72 1.09 13.33
CA GLY A 75 -22.57 2.05 14.43
C GLY A 75 -23.70 3.06 14.52
N LYS A 76 -23.95 3.53 15.74
CA LYS A 76 -25.01 4.49 16.02
C LYS A 76 -24.60 5.89 15.56
N GLU A 77 -25.51 6.61 14.94
CA GLU A 77 -25.33 8.01 14.62
C GLU A 77 -25.06 8.86 15.86
N GLY A 78 -24.11 9.80 15.77
CA GLY A 78 -23.67 10.61 16.89
C GLY A 78 -22.59 9.96 17.75
N THR A 79 -22.02 8.81 17.33
CA THR A 79 -20.88 8.15 18.02
C THR A 79 -19.62 8.11 17.18
N GLU A 80 -19.57 8.83 16.05
CA GLU A 80 -18.52 8.78 15.05
C GLU A 80 -17.13 9.21 15.54
N ASP A 81 -17.10 10.01 16.61
CA ASP A 81 -15.88 10.49 17.26
C ASP A 81 -15.37 9.55 18.38
N THR A 82 -16.05 8.42 18.59
CA THR A 82 -15.59 7.42 19.57
C THR A 82 -14.57 6.46 18.96
N LEU A 83 -13.65 5.99 19.80
CA LEU A 83 -12.67 4.98 19.38
C LEU A 83 -13.34 3.70 18.90
N GLU A 84 -14.39 3.24 19.60
CA GLU A 84 -15.14 2.04 19.23
C GLU A 84 -15.71 2.16 17.82
N TYR A 85 -16.36 3.27 17.49
CA TYR A 85 -16.90 3.49 16.14
C TYR A 85 -15.80 3.46 15.09
N GLN A 86 -14.69 4.17 15.30
CA GLN A 86 -13.62 4.27 14.33
C GLN A 86 -12.86 2.97 14.16
N ILE A 87 -12.64 2.19 15.21
CA ILE A 87 -12.05 0.85 15.10
C ILE A 87 -12.99 -0.13 14.41
N ARG A 88 -14.29 -0.12 14.67
CA ARG A 88 -15.27 -0.93 13.93
C ARG A 88 -15.30 -0.58 12.44
N ASN A 89 -15.13 0.69 12.13
CA ASN A 89 -15.05 1.22 10.76
C ASN A 89 -13.60 1.52 10.34
N TRP A 90 -12.63 0.76 10.84
CA TRP A 90 -11.20 1.00 10.70
C TRP A 90 -10.78 1.31 9.26
N TRP A 91 -11.40 0.65 8.31
CA TRP A 91 -11.13 0.81 6.88
C TRP A 91 -11.43 2.22 6.36
N SER A 92 -12.36 2.92 6.99
CA SER A 92 -12.84 4.25 6.59
C SER A 92 -12.01 5.39 7.18
N PHE A 93 -11.21 5.13 8.21
CA PHE A 93 -10.46 6.16 8.92
C PHE A 93 -8.97 6.09 8.63
N ILE A 94 -8.41 7.23 8.14
CA ILE A 94 -7.01 7.33 7.69
C ILE A 94 -6.03 6.94 8.79
N TRP A 95 -6.26 7.38 10.04
CA TRP A 95 -5.33 7.13 11.13
C TRP A 95 -5.18 5.64 11.48
N VAL A 96 -6.18 4.82 11.19
CA VAL A 96 -6.15 3.36 11.38
C VAL A 96 -5.65 2.67 10.12
N SER A 97 -6.30 2.93 8.98
CA SER A 97 -6.04 2.23 7.71
C SER A 97 -4.81 2.74 6.96
N GLY A 98 -4.48 4.02 7.10
CA GLY A 98 -3.50 4.68 6.26
C GLY A 98 -4.05 5.14 4.90
N ASP A 99 -5.36 5.03 4.70
CA ASP A 99 -6.09 5.13 3.44
C ASP A 99 -5.91 3.90 2.52
N HIS A 100 -6.80 3.70 1.53
CA HIS A 100 -6.80 2.48 0.71
C HIS A 100 -5.55 2.28 -0.14
N ILE A 101 -4.81 3.34 -0.41
CA ILE A 101 -3.51 3.23 -1.08
C ILE A 101 -2.49 2.48 -0.19
N VAL A 102 -2.61 2.59 1.13
CA VAL A 102 -1.68 2.00 2.10
C VAL A 102 -2.14 0.62 2.56
N GLU A 103 -3.46 0.44 2.85
CA GLU A 103 -3.96 -0.83 3.39
C GLU A 103 -4.26 -1.88 2.32
N GLN A 104 -4.51 -1.46 1.07
CA GLN A 104 -4.95 -2.35 0.00
C GLN A 104 -4.08 -2.25 -1.27
N HIS A 105 -3.97 -1.08 -1.87
CA HIS A 105 -3.22 -0.91 -3.11
C HIS A 105 -1.71 -1.14 -2.95
N VAL A 106 -1.19 -1.09 -1.74
CA VAL A 106 0.18 -1.47 -1.42
C VAL A 106 0.59 -2.83 -1.98
N HIS A 107 -0.35 -3.77 -2.13
CA HIS A 107 -0.07 -5.08 -2.74
C HIS A 107 0.40 -4.97 -4.19
N ASN A 108 -0.10 -4.01 -4.97
CA ASN A 108 0.32 -3.81 -6.35
C ASN A 108 1.59 -2.95 -6.43
N ILE A 109 1.71 -1.95 -5.55
CA ILE A 109 2.95 -1.17 -5.38
C ILE A 109 4.10 -2.12 -5.03
N ASP A 110 3.87 -3.09 -4.14
CA ASP A 110 4.84 -4.08 -3.73
C ASP A 110 5.34 -4.95 -4.90
N VAL A 111 4.47 -5.35 -5.82
CA VAL A 111 4.88 -6.10 -7.01
C VAL A 111 5.84 -5.30 -7.88
N LEU A 112 5.56 -4.00 -8.09
CA LEU A 112 6.47 -3.14 -8.84
C LEU A 112 7.80 -2.94 -8.13
N MET A 113 7.76 -2.63 -6.83
CA MET A 113 8.96 -2.47 -6.00
C MET A 113 9.81 -3.74 -6.01
N TRP A 114 9.19 -4.90 -5.90
CA TRP A 114 9.86 -6.19 -5.97
C TRP A 114 10.49 -6.44 -7.33
N ALA A 115 9.78 -6.20 -8.43
CA ALA A 115 10.30 -6.37 -9.79
C ALA A 115 11.46 -5.42 -10.10
N PHE A 116 11.41 -4.19 -9.58
CA PHE A 116 12.47 -3.19 -9.76
C PHE A 116 13.70 -3.47 -8.86
N GLY A 117 13.54 -4.32 -7.85
CA GLY A 117 14.52 -4.65 -6.84
C GLY A 117 14.15 -4.02 -5.49
N ASP A 118 14.05 -4.85 -4.47
CA ASP A 118 13.54 -4.47 -3.14
C ASP A 118 14.26 -3.27 -2.48
N ASP A 119 15.51 -3.01 -2.85
CA ASP A 119 16.29 -1.87 -2.34
C ASP A 119 16.20 -0.60 -3.22
N ARG A 120 15.50 -0.68 -4.35
CA ARG A 120 15.26 0.49 -5.20
C ARG A 120 14.09 1.30 -4.69
N LEU A 121 14.39 2.33 -3.94
CA LEU A 121 13.40 3.24 -3.36
C LEU A 121 13.09 4.40 -4.33
N PRO A 122 11.90 5.01 -4.26
CA PRO A 122 11.62 6.24 -4.98
C PRO A 122 12.62 7.35 -4.64
N ILE A 123 13.01 8.15 -5.62
CA ILE A 123 13.78 9.37 -5.41
C ILE A 123 12.86 10.52 -5.05
N GLU A 124 11.74 10.60 -5.75
CA GLU A 124 10.77 11.70 -5.61
C GLU A 124 9.36 11.23 -5.93
N VAL A 125 8.37 11.77 -5.23
CA VAL A 125 6.99 11.80 -5.69
C VAL A 125 6.85 13.05 -6.56
N THR A 126 6.76 12.86 -7.87
CA THR A 126 6.79 13.96 -8.83
C THR A 126 5.44 14.60 -9.04
N THR A 127 4.39 13.79 -9.02
CA THR A 127 3.01 14.22 -9.15
C THR A 127 2.12 13.27 -8.37
N ALA A 128 1.18 13.83 -7.63
CA ALA A 128 0.11 13.07 -7.01
C ALA A 128 -1.20 13.84 -7.09
N LEU A 129 -2.21 13.14 -7.55
CA LEU A 129 -3.58 13.58 -7.57
C LEU A 129 -4.41 12.63 -6.69
N GLY A 130 -5.43 13.17 -6.07
CA GLY A 130 -6.35 12.36 -5.29
C GLY A 130 -7.47 13.21 -4.73
N GLY A 131 -8.49 12.55 -4.25
CA GLY A 131 -9.64 13.21 -3.68
C GLY A 131 -10.73 12.23 -3.31
N ARG A 132 -11.86 12.78 -2.93
CA ARG A 132 -13.08 12.06 -2.62
C ARG A 132 -14.18 12.49 -3.57
N SER A 133 -14.66 11.54 -4.37
CA SER A 133 -15.71 11.77 -5.39
C SER A 133 -17.12 11.51 -4.86
N THR A 134 -17.26 11.04 -3.63
CA THR A 134 -18.56 10.74 -3.01
C THR A 134 -18.99 11.82 -2.04
N ASP A 135 -20.29 12.10 -1.98
CA ASP A 135 -20.92 13.03 -1.03
C ASP A 135 -21.18 12.40 0.35
N LEU A 136 -20.61 11.23 0.62
CA LEU A 136 -20.78 10.56 1.90
C LEU A 136 -20.23 11.43 3.05
N PRO A 137 -21.03 11.77 4.07
CA PRO A 137 -20.62 12.72 5.09
C PRO A 137 -19.49 12.18 5.98
N CYS A 138 -18.50 13.03 6.23
CA CYS A 138 -17.48 12.85 7.25
C CYS A 138 -18.00 13.48 8.58
N PRO A 139 -17.78 12.85 9.76
CA PRO A 139 -16.99 11.63 9.98
C PRO A 139 -17.73 10.30 9.81
N ARG A 140 -19.05 10.29 9.57
CA ARG A 140 -19.87 9.06 9.53
C ARG A 140 -19.29 7.97 8.59
N PHE A 141 -18.78 8.36 7.44
CA PHE A 141 -18.17 7.46 6.46
C PHE A 141 -16.64 7.65 6.38
N GLY A 142 -16.03 8.12 7.49
CA GLY A 142 -14.60 8.33 7.57
C GLY A 142 -14.08 9.48 6.72
N ASP A 143 -12.76 9.58 6.62
CA ASP A 143 -12.04 10.72 6.03
C ASP A 143 -11.17 10.37 4.81
N ARG A 144 -11.24 9.13 4.32
CA ARG A 144 -10.43 8.62 3.20
C ARG A 144 -10.72 9.34 1.88
N PHE A 145 -9.73 9.35 1.01
CA PHE A 145 -9.91 9.63 -0.41
C PHE A 145 -10.61 8.45 -1.12
N SER A 146 -11.26 8.72 -2.27
CA SER A 146 -11.80 7.66 -3.12
C SER A 146 -10.84 7.22 -4.20
N HIS A 147 -9.89 8.08 -4.58
CA HIS A 147 -8.98 7.80 -5.68
C HIS A 147 -7.61 8.44 -5.47
N PHE A 148 -6.60 7.81 -6.06
CA PHE A 148 -5.23 8.30 -6.15
C PHE A 148 -4.66 8.02 -7.54
N ALA A 149 -3.89 8.98 -8.04
CA ALA A 149 -3.03 8.84 -9.21
C ALA A 149 -1.66 9.43 -8.89
N ILE A 150 -0.65 8.59 -8.80
CA ILE A 150 0.67 8.95 -8.29
C ILE A 150 1.74 8.58 -9.32
N ASP A 151 2.70 9.47 -9.49
CA ASP A 151 3.87 9.24 -10.31
C ASP A 151 5.14 9.38 -9.46
N PHE A 152 5.97 8.33 -9.47
CA PHE A 152 7.24 8.26 -8.76
C PHE A 152 8.41 8.24 -9.74
N ASP A 153 9.42 9.04 -9.45
CA ASP A 153 10.76 8.90 -10.03
C ASP A 153 11.54 7.83 -9.24
N MET A 154 11.88 6.73 -9.91
CA MET A 154 12.64 5.62 -9.34
C MET A 154 14.14 5.72 -9.65
N GLY A 155 14.57 6.80 -10.30
CA GLY A 155 15.94 7.03 -10.75
C GLY A 155 16.29 6.34 -12.06
N ASN A 156 17.34 6.84 -12.70
CA ASN A 156 17.84 6.32 -13.99
C ASN A 156 16.78 6.23 -15.09
N GLY A 157 15.82 7.16 -15.10
CA GLY A 157 14.72 7.17 -16.08
C GLY A 157 13.59 6.19 -15.82
N LEU A 158 13.69 5.32 -14.81
CA LEU A 158 12.62 4.40 -14.43
C LEU A 158 11.47 5.16 -13.75
N ARG A 159 10.24 4.91 -14.20
CA ARG A 159 9.02 5.50 -13.65
C ARG A 159 8.14 4.43 -13.02
N MET A 160 7.50 4.77 -11.90
CA MET A 160 6.46 3.98 -11.27
C MET A 160 5.19 4.79 -11.18
N GLU A 161 4.13 4.33 -11.80
CA GLU A 161 2.81 4.95 -11.80
C GLU A 161 1.82 4.08 -11.03
N SER A 162 1.10 4.69 -10.11
CA SER A 162 0.20 4.02 -9.17
C SER A 162 -1.19 4.64 -9.26
N TYR A 163 -2.19 3.83 -9.59
CA TYR A 163 -3.56 4.25 -9.79
C TYR A 163 -4.51 3.39 -8.97
N CYS A 164 -5.31 4.00 -8.13
CA CYS A 164 -6.34 3.25 -7.42
C CYS A 164 -7.59 4.08 -7.16
N HIS A 165 -8.73 3.42 -7.15
CA HIS A 165 -10.00 4.00 -6.77
C HIS A 165 -10.95 2.99 -6.15
N GLN A 166 -11.88 3.50 -5.34
CA GLN A 166 -13.00 2.76 -4.76
C GLN A 166 -14.30 3.58 -4.96
N ASP A 167 -14.64 3.81 -6.21
CA ASP A 167 -15.82 4.56 -6.60
C ASP A 167 -16.91 3.62 -7.11
N PRO A 168 -18.16 3.75 -6.66
CA PRO A 168 -19.24 2.88 -7.10
C PRO A 168 -19.53 3.02 -8.61
N ASN A 169 -19.97 1.93 -9.22
CA ASN A 169 -20.35 1.86 -10.64
C ASN A 169 -19.20 2.12 -11.62
N THR A 170 -17.96 1.87 -11.21
CA THR A 170 -16.77 1.99 -12.06
C THR A 170 -16.24 0.63 -12.49
N SER A 171 -15.45 0.59 -13.54
CA SER A 171 -14.86 -0.63 -14.07
C SER A 171 -13.71 -1.12 -13.16
N PRO A 172 -13.72 -2.40 -12.73
CA PRO A 172 -12.64 -2.94 -11.92
C PRO A 172 -11.38 -3.18 -12.75
N ASN A 173 -10.21 -2.93 -12.14
CA ASN A 173 -8.92 -3.32 -12.67
C ASN A 173 -7.93 -3.48 -11.51
N VAL A 174 -7.59 -4.73 -11.18
CA VAL A 174 -6.56 -5.03 -10.18
C VAL A 174 -5.45 -5.78 -10.89
N SER A 175 -4.41 -5.04 -11.28
CA SER A 175 -3.33 -5.57 -12.13
C SER A 175 -2.05 -4.74 -12.04
N GLU A 176 -1.00 -5.30 -12.60
CA GLU A 176 0.28 -4.62 -12.84
C GLU A 176 0.69 -4.75 -14.31
N ARG A 177 1.43 -3.75 -14.78
CA ARG A 177 2.07 -3.72 -16.08
C ARG A 177 3.49 -3.18 -15.94
N ILE A 178 4.50 -3.91 -16.41
CA ILE A 178 5.89 -3.48 -16.41
C ILE A 178 6.41 -3.51 -17.83
N VAL A 179 7.00 -2.41 -18.26
CA VAL A 179 7.58 -2.24 -19.59
C VAL A 179 9.10 -2.33 -19.48
N GLY A 180 9.67 -3.25 -20.20
CA GLY A 180 11.10 -3.33 -20.44
C GLY A 180 11.47 -2.98 -21.87
N SER A 181 12.77 -2.82 -22.14
CA SER A 181 13.29 -2.45 -23.46
C SER A 181 13.08 -3.52 -24.54
N LYS A 182 12.75 -4.77 -24.15
CA LYS A 182 12.56 -5.91 -25.07
C LYS A 182 11.18 -6.57 -24.94
N GLY A 183 10.42 -6.26 -23.91
CA GLY A 183 9.13 -6.91 -23.67
C GLY A 183 8.32 -6.26 -22.56
N ILE A 184 7.16 -6.85 -22.29
CA ILE A 184 6.17 -6.33 -21.33
C ILE A 184 5.69 -7.47 -20.44
N PHE A 185 5.63 -7.21 -19.13
CA PHE A 185 4.86 -8.02 -18.18
C PHE A 185 3.44 -7.44 -18.06
N GLN A 186 2.43 -8.26 -18.27
CA GLN A 186 1.04 -7.92 -18.01
C GLN A 186 0.16 -9.19 -17.99
N GLY A 187 -0.83 -9.24 -17.11
CA GLY A 187 -1.78 -10.36 -17.06
C GLY A 187 -1.11 -11.72 -16.81
N LEU A 188 -0.15 -11.75 -15.88
CA LEU A 188 0.64 -12.93 -15.52
C LEU A 188 1.34 -13.60 -16.72
N ARG A 189 1.94 -12.82 -17.59
CA ARG A 189 2.75 -13.30 -18.71
C ARG A 189 3.78 -12.26 -19.15
N LEU A 190 4.81 -12.72 -19.84
CA LEU A 190 5.75 -11.87 -20.56
C LEU A 190 5.43 -11.93 -22.05
N THR A 191 5.43 -10.76 -22.69
CA THR A 191 5.28 -10.64 -24.15
C THR A 191 6.44 -9.85 -24.73
N ASP A 192 6.71 -10.02 -26.02
CA ASP A 192 7.55 -9.07 -26.74
C ASP A 192 6.81 -7.73 -26.94
N LEU A 193 7.49 -6.73 -27.49
CA LEU A 193 6.89 -5.41 -27.75
C LEU A 193 5.78 -5.43 -28.82
N LYS A 194 5.63 -6.54 -29.56
CA LYS A 194 4.57 -6.76 -30.55
C LYS A 194 3.37 -7.51 -29.96
N GLY A 195 3.43 -7.87 -28.67
CA GLY A 195 2.35 -8.57 -27.96
C GLY A 195 2.37 -10.10 -28.09
N LYS A 196 3.39 -10.68 -28.74
CA LYS A 196 3.55 -12.15 -28.79
C LYS A 196 4.04 -12.64 -27.43
N THR A 197 3.38 -13.64 -26.87
CA THR A 197 3.78 -14.26 -25.59
C THR A 197 5.19 -14.87 -25.73
N ILE A 198 6.10 -14.42 -24.89
CA ILE A 198 7.44 -14.98 -24.69
C ILE A 198 7.35 -16.09 -23.63
N TYR A 199 6.63 -15.81 -22.54
CA TYR A 199 6.53 -16.71 -21.41
C TYR A 199 5.18 -16.56 -20.68
N ALA A 200 4.65 -17.69 -20.21
CA ALA A 200 3.54 -17.75 -19.29
C ALA A 200 3.87 -18.79 -18.21
N PRO A 201 3.67 -18.49 -16.94
CA PRO A 201 4.04 -19.37 -15.84
C PRO A 201 3.11 -20.61 -15.79
N ALA A 202 3.55 -21.60 -15.05
CA ALA A 202 2.73 -22.76 -14.70
C ALA A 202 1.46 -22.33 -13.93
N LYS A 203 0.55 -23.28 -13.71
CA LYS A 203 -0.64 -23.03 -12.88
C LYS A 203 -0.25 -22.70 -11.44
N LEU A 204 -1.15 -22.00 -10.75
CA LEU A 204 -1.02 -21.78 -9.32
C LEU A 204 -0.94 -23.13 -8.60
N GLU A 205 0.13 -23.33 -7.81
CA GLU A 205 0.38 -24.57 -7.09
C GLU A 205 -0.35 -24.62 -5.75
N LEU A 206 -0.34 -23.49 -5.04
CA LEU A 206 -0.93 -23.36 -3.72
C LEU A 206 -1.49 -21.93 -3.56
N ASP A 207 -2.61 -21.82 -2.85
CA ASP A 207 -3.15 -20.51 -2.47
C ASP A 207 -2.07 -19.67 -1.77
N PRO A 208 -1.78 -18.45 -2.23
CA PRO A 208 -0.70 -17.61 -1.69
C PRO A 208 -0.84 -17.30 -0.20
N TYR A 209 -2.06 -17.19 0.32
CA TYR A 209 -2.30 -16.99 1.75
C TYR A 209 -1.93 -18.24 2.58
N ILE A 210 -2.13 -19.44 2.02
CA ILE A 210 -1.65 -20.67 2.65
C ILE A 210 -0.14 -20.81 2.48
N ALA A 211 0.40 -20.43 1.32
CA ALA A 211 1.82 -20.55 1.01
C ALA A 211 2.68 -19.70 1.96
N GLU A 212 2.26 -18.47 2.30
CA GLU A 212 3.00 -17.60 3.24
C GLU A 212 3.12 -18.22 4.63
N HIS A 213 2.04 -18.80 5.16
CA HIS A 213 2.06 -19.46 6.46
C HIS A 213 2.91 -20.74 6.43
N LYS A 214 2.83 -21.50 5.35
CA LYS A 214 3.67 -22.69 5.14
C LYS A 214 5.15 -22.29 5.08
N TYR A 215 5.48 -21.21 4.41
CA TYR A 215 6.84 -20.68 4.35
C TYR A 215 7.37 -20.31 5.74
N LEU A 216 6.61 -19.55 6.53
CA LEU A 216 6.97 -19.18 7.91
C LEU A 216 7.21 -20.42 8.77
N LEU A 217 6.26 -21.36 8.78
CA LEU A 217 6.38 -22.58 9.58
C LEU A 217 7.56 -23.43 9.17
N SER A 218 7.84 -23.53 7.87
CA SER A 218 8.99 -24.27 7.33
C SER A 218 10.32 -23.62 7.75
N ALA A 219 10.38 -22.26 7.69
CA ALA A 219 11.56 -21.51 8.13
C ALA A 219 11.84 -21.76 9.62
N ILE A 220 10.83 -21.66 10.48
CA ILE A 220 10.95 -21.91 11.91
C ILE A 220 11.43 -23.35 12.18
N ARG A 221 10.80 -24.35 11.54
CA ARG A 221 11.16 -25.77 11.76
C ARG A 221 12.54 -26.13 11.27
N SER A 222 13.01 -25.51 10.20
CA SER A 222 14.35 -25.74 9.66
C SER A 222 15.45 -24.90 10.32
N GLY A 223 15.09 -24.00 11.23
CA GLY A 223 16.03 -23.04 11.82
C GLY A 223 16.49 -21.93 10.86
N LYS A 224 15.90 -21.86 9.66
CA LYS A 224 16.17 -20.77 8.70
C LYS A 224 15.57 -19.48 9.25
N ARG A 225 16.39 -18.42 9.30
CA ARG A 225 15.92 -17.08 9.68
C ARG A 225 15.41 -16.35 8.44
N VAL A 226 14.21 -15.80 8.54
CA VAL A 226 13.59 -15.00 7.49
C VAL A 226 13.05 -13.71 8.10
N ASN A 227 13.28 -12.60 7.45
CA ASN A 227 12.77 -11.30 7.90
C ASN A 227 12.44 -10.44 6.69
N GLU A 228 11.16 -10.31 6.41
CA GLU A 228 10.64 -9.59 5.24
C GLU A 228 10.16 -8.18 5.60
N LEU A 229 10.25 -7.80 6.88
CA LEU A 229 9.68 -6.55 7.38
C LEU A 229 10.26 -5.31 6.68
N LYS A 230 11.57 -5.33 6.33
CA LYS A 230 12.19 -4.24 5.58
C LYS A 230 11.53 -4.06 4.20
N ASN A 231 11.33 -5.16 3.46
CA ASN A 231 10.77 -5.11 2.11
C ASN A 231 9.30 -4.65 2.13
N LEU A 232 8.51 -5.19 3.07
CA LEU A 232 7.15 -4.69 3.31
C LEU A 232 7.17 -3.18 3.58
N MET A 233 8.07 -2.72 4.45
CA MET A 233 8.13 -1.31 4.81
C MET A 233 8.56 -0.41 3.65
N ASN A 234 9.42 -0.88 2.75
CA ASN A 234 9.77 -0.14 1.55
C ASN A 234 8.52 0.15 0.69
N SER A 235 7.70 -0.87 0.45
CA SER A 235 6.45 -0.72 -0.31
C SER A 235 5.41 0.13 0.42
N ASN A 236 5.28 -0.04 1.74
CA ASN A 236 4.37 0.76 2.57
C ASN A 236 4.76 2.24 2.60
N MET A 237 6.04 2.53 2.75
CA MET A 237 6.55 3.92 2.76
C MET A 237 6.41 4.58 1.39
N ALA A 238 6.49 3.83 0.28
CA ALA A 238 6.14 4.36 -1.04
C ALA A 238 4.65 4.72 -1.12
N ALA A 239 3.76 3.86 -0.62
CA ALA A 239 2.33 4.14 -0.55
C ALA A 239 2.02 5.37 0.33
N ILE A 240 2.68 5.49 1.50
CA ILE A 240 2.57 6.65 2.39
C ILE A 240 3.06 7.93 1.69
N ALA A 241 4.16 7.87 0.95
CA ALA A 241 4.66 9.01 0.18
C ALA A 241 3.64 9.48 -0.86
N GLY A 242 3.04 8.55 -1.60
CA GLY A 242 1.96 8.85 -2.54
C GLY A 242 0.76 9.50 -1.86
N ARG A 243 0.31 8.97 -0.74
CA ARG A 243 -0.77 9.54 0.08
C ARG A 243 -0.46 10.98 0.52
N MET A 244 0.70 11.19 1.13
CA MET A 244 1.11 12.52 1.62
C MET A 244 1.17 13.55 0.49
N SER A 245 1.67 13.15 -0.67
CA SER A 245 1.72 14.00 -1.84
C SER A 245 0.32 14.35 -2.36
N ALA A 246 -0.57 13.37 -2.45
CA ALA A 246 -1.96 13.59 -2.86
C ALA A 246 -2.72 14.47 -1.88
N PHE A 247 -2.58 14.24 -0.57
CA PHE A 247 -3.24 15.03 0.47
C PHE A 247 -2.77 16.49 0.47
N SER A 248 -1.49 16.72 0.23
CA SER A 248 -0.92 18.07 0.25
C SER A 248 -0.97 18.78 -1.11
N GLY A 249 -1.09 18.05 -2.21
CA GLY A 249 -0.92 18.57 -3.56
C GLY A 249 0.52 18.97 -3.90
N LYS A 250 1.52 18.43 -3.18
CA LYS A 250 2.92 18.83 -3.33
C LYS A 250 3.81 17.64 -3.68
N ARG A 251 4.77 17.91 -4.56
CA ARG A 251 5.90 17.00 -4.80
C ARG A 251 6.94 17.14 -3.70
N PHE A 252 7.68 16.08 -3.42
CA PHE A 252 8.80 16.11 -2.48
C PHE A 252 9.76 14.93 -2.70
N LYS A 253 10.98 15.09 -2.23
CA LYS A 253 11.99 14.02 -2.22
C LYS A 253 11.62 12.95 -1.20
N TYR A 254 11.63 11.69 -1.61
CA TYR A 254 11.32 10.55 -0.75
C TYR A 254 12.22 10.50 0.50
N GLU A 255 13.50 10.78 0.32
CA GLU A 255 14.46 10.83 1.43
C GLU A 255 14.10 11.88 2.50
N TRP A 256 13.56 13.04 2.09
CA TRP A 256 13.07 14.05 3.04
C TRP A 256 11.94 13.47 3.91
N MET A 257 10.98 12.79 3.31
CA MET A 257 9.90 12.15 4.06
C MET A 257 10.44 11.14 5.06
N VAL A 258 11.28 10.22 4.60
CA VAL A 258 11.83 9.16 5.45
C VAL A 258 12.66 9.72 6.61
N LYS A 259 13.45 10.78 6.38
CA LYS A 259 14.40 11.28 7.39
C LYS A 259 13.87 12.41 8.26
N LYS A 260 12.96 13.25 7.73
CA LYS A 260 12.62 14.53 8.37
C LYS A 260 11.13 14.75 8.64
N SER A 261 10.24 14.12 7.88
CA SER A 261 8.81 14.32 8.12
C SER A 261 8.43 13.93 9.56
N THR A 262 7.59 14.72 10.16
CA THR A 262 7.02 14.49 11.50
C THR A 262 5.54 14.10 11.41
N GLU A 263 5.08 13.65 10.24
CA GLU A 263 3.69 13.21 10.08
C GLU A 263 3.35 12.12 11.09
N ASP A 264 2.36 12.42 11.91
CA ASP A 264 1.79 11.56 12.92
C ASP A 264 0.27 11.73 12.84
N ILE A 265 -0.38 10.73 12.26
CA ILE A 265 -1.83 10.76 12.03
C ILE A 265 -2.62 10.10 13.16
N VAL A 266 -1.95 9.51 14.15
CA VAL A 266 -2.63 8.93 15.31
C VAL A 266 -3.15 10.04 16.23
N PRO A 267 -4.45 10.05 16.58
CA PRO A 267 -4.98 11.01 17.52
C PRO A 267 -4.26 10.97 18.87
N LYS A 268 -3.84 12.13 19.37
CA LYS A 268 -2.98 12.24 20.57
C LYS A 268 -3.59 11.72 21.88
N ASN A 269 -4.91 11.62 21.92
CA ASN A 269 -5.66 11.15 23.08
C ASN A 269 -6.05 9.65 23.00
N VAL A 270 -5.57 8.93 21.99
CA VAL A 270 -5.79 7.48 21.87
C VAL A 270 -4.73 6.74 22.68
N ASP A 271 -5.17 6.07 23.73
CA ASP A 271 -4.37 5.08 24.48
C ASP A 271 -4.97 3.70 24.31
N LEU A 272 -4.50 2.97 23.28
CA LEU A 272 -4.96 1.62 22.97
C LEU A 272 -4.58 0.58 24.03
N MET A 273 -3.64 0.89 24.92
CA MET A 273 -3.15 0.01 25.97
C MET A 273 -3.59 0.47 27.37
N GLY A 274 -4.20 1.63 27.46
CA GLY A 274 -4.59 2.27 28.70
C GLY A 274 -5.86 1.67 29.31
N LYS A 275 -6.01 1.88 30.61
CA LYS A 275 -7.20 1.45 31.38
C LYS A 275 -8.35 2.46 31.32
N THR A 276 -8.12 3.66 30.84
CA THR A 276 -9.12 4.72 30.74
C THR A 276 -9.86 4.62 29.42
N GLN A 277 -11.17 4.44 29.50
CA GLN A 277 -12.07 4.37 28.35
C GLN A 277 -12.65 5.75 27.97
N ASP A 278 -11.87 6.82 28.09
CA ASP A 278 -12.27 8.07 27.44
C ASP A 278 -11.98 7.94 25.94
N LEU A 279 -12.98 7.43 25.23
CA LEU A 279 -12.90 7.08 23.82
C LEU A 279 -13.20 8.27 22.90
N SER A 280 -13.42 9.46 23.46
CA SER A 280 -13.68 10.65 22.64
C SER A 280 -12.41 11.13 21.95
N LEU A 281 -12.47 11.25 20.63
CA LEU A 281 -11.39 11.81 19.83
C LEU A 281 -11.56 13.34 19.79
N LYS A 282 -10.63 14.08 20.39
CA LYS A 282 -10.72 15.55 20.51
C LYS A 282 -10.52 16.31 19.21
N ASN A 283 -9.94 15.67 18.20
CA ASN A 283 -9.74 16.30 16.90
C ASN A 283 -10.84 15.87 15.93
N PRO A 284 -11.54 16.79 15.30
CA PRO A 284 -12.55 16.46 14.32
C PRO A 284 -11.88 15.76 13.13
N VAL A 285 -12.44 14.61 12.78
CA VAL A 285 -12.06 13.89 11.57
C VAL A 285 -12.54 14.66 10.34
N SER A 286 -11.67 14.91 9.40
CA SER A 286 -12.01 15.62 8.17
C SER A 286 -11.24 15.09 6.96
N VAL A 287 -11.91 15.07 5.81
CA VAL A 287 -11.26 14.69 4.55
C VAL A 287 -10.13 15.68 4.24
N PRO A 288 -8.91 15.21 3.95
CA PRO A 288 -7.82 16.07 3.54
C PRO A 288 -8.19 16.91 2.30
N VAL A 289 -7.69 18.13 2.23
CA VAL A 289 -7.92 19.03 1.09
C VAL A 289 -6.58 19.38 0.47
N PRO A 290 -6.31 18.99 -0.79
CA PRO A 290 -5.08 19.34 -1.48
C PRO A 290 -4.81 20.85 -1.46
N GLY A 291 -3.56 21.21 -1.18
CA GLY A 291 -3.15 22.61 -1.00
C GLY A 291 -3.40 23.19 0.40
N LYS A 292 -4.26 22.60 1.21
CA LYS A 292 -4.49 22.99 2.62
C LYS A 292 -3.83 22.03 3.61
N TYR A 293 -3.69 20.74 3.26
CA TYR A 293 -2.96 19.77 4.07
C TYR A 293 -1.48 20.14 4.14
N LYS A 294 -0.92 20.20 5.34
CA LYS A 294 0.47 20.60 5.55
C LYS A 294 1.39 19.38 5.56
N LEU A 295 2.43 19.43 4.75
CA LEU A 295 3.58 18.51 4.91
C LEU A 295 4.38 18.96 6.14
N VAL A 296 4.62 18.04 7.07
CA VAL A 296 5.34 18.27 8.32
C VAL A 296 6.47 17.27 8.50
#